data_24cbd46e32401ceb7e4cd6f9aa950f26
#
_entry.id   24cbd46e32401ceb7e4cd6f9aa950f26
#
_cell.length_a   1.000
_cell.length_b   1.000
_cell.length_c   1.000
_cell.angle_alpha   90.00
_cell.angle_beta   90.00
_cell.angle_gamma   90.00
#
_symmetry.space_group_name_H-M   'P 1'
#
loop_
_entity.id
_entity.type
_entity.pdbx_description
1 polymer ?
#
loop_
_entity_poly.entity_id
_entity_poly.type
_entity_poly.pdbx_seq_one_letter_code
_entity_poly.pdbx_strand_id
1 'polypeptide(L)'
;MKEIKRNSWRAWLLAARPKTLAGAATPVLIGAALAYADGQFQWLPALVCFLFAGLMQIAANFINDLFDCLKGTDREDRLGPERACAQGWISPGAMKLGIIFTIIPACLIGSILLFYAGWQLILVGLLCVIFAFFYTTGPYPLCLLYTSDAADE
;
A
#
# COMPACT_ATOMS: atom_id res chain seq x y z
N MET A 1 22.32 -4.92 -17.55
CA MET A 1 21.19 -4.25 -16.86
C MET A 1 21.63 -2.84 -16.50
N LYS A 2 20.81 -1.79 -16.74
CA LYS A 2 21.20 -0.42 -16.33
C LYS A 2 21.19 -0.36 -14.80
N GLU A 3 22.32 -0.01 -14.20
CA GLU A 3 22.43 0.24 -12.75
C GLU A 3 21.37 1.23 -12.29
N ILE A 4 20.58 0.86 -11.29
CA ILE A 4 19.56 1.73 -10.71
C ILE A 4 20.26 2.65 -9.71
N LYS A 5 20.30 3.93 -10.02
CA LYS A 5 20.94 4.94 -9.18
C LYS A 5 20.16 5.05 -7.85
N ARG A 6 20.91 5.10 -6.73
CA ARG A 6 20.35 5.21 -5.38
C ARG A 6 19.40 6.41 -5.25
N ASN A 7 18.27 6.22 -4.60
CA ASN A 7 17.19 7.20 -4.39
C ASN A 7 16.67 7.84 -5.69
N SER A 8 16.84 7.16 -6.83
CA SER A 8 16.32 7.66 -8.11
C SER A 8 14.80 7.48 -8.20
N TRP A 9 14.17 8.27 -9.07
CA TRP A 9 12.77 8.16 -9.37
C TRP A 9 12.37 6.73 -9.82
N ARG A 10 13.26 6.03 -10.55
CA ARG A 10 13.03 4.63 -10.95
C ARG A 10 13.01 3.67 -9.77
N ALA A 11 13.88 3.89 -8.76
CA ALA A 11 13.88 3.11 -7.54
C ALA A 11 12.55 3.26 -6.80
N TRP A 12 12.04 4.48 -6.68
CA TRP A 12 10.75 4.77 -6.06
C TRP A 12 9.57 4.19 -6.81
N LEU A 13 9.57 4.24 -8.15
CA LEU A 13 8.53 3.61 -8.96
C LEU A 13 8.51 2.10 -8.79
N LEU A 14 9.68 1.45 -8.72
CA LEU A 14 9.78 0.02 -8.47
C LEU A 14 9.29 -0.34 -7.07
N ALA A 15 9.64 0.44 -6.04
CA ALA A 15 9.18 0.25 -4.68
C ALA A 15 7.65 0.44 -4.55
N ALA A 16 7.06 1.40 -5.27
CA ALA A 16 5.62 1.64 -5.30
C ALA A 16 4.82 0.49 -5.93
N ARG A 17 5.47 -0.36 -6.76
CA ARG A 17 4.86 -1.54 -7.40
C ARG A 17 3.56 -1.23 -8.14
N PRO A 18 3.57 -0.48 -9.26
CA PRO A 18 2.36 -0.06 -9.97
C PRO A 18 1.41 -1.21 -10.32
N LYS A 19 1.92 -2.42 -10.54
CA LYS A 19 1.12 -3.62 -10.83
C LYS A 19 0.14 -3.98 -9.71
N THR A 20 0.49 -3.70 -8.46
CA THR A 20 -0.37 -4.00 -7.30
C THR A 20 -1.48 -2.96 -7.10
N LEU A 21 -1.39 -1.80 -7.74
CA LEU A 21 -2.42 -0.76 -7.67
C LEU A 21 -3.76 -1.22 -8.27
N ALA A 22 -3.73 -2.14 -9.24
CA ALA A 22 -4.94 -2.74 -9.78
C ALA A 22 -5.76 -3.44 -8.69
N GLY A 23 -5.09 -4.13 -7.74
CA GLY A 23 -5.76 -4.76 -6.60
C GLY A 23 -6.46 -3.75 -5.69
N ALA A 24 -5.87 -2.56 -5.47
CA ALA A 24 -6.50 -1.50 -4.69
C ALA A 24 -7.65 -0.80 -5.44
N ALA A 25 -7.56 -0.71 -6.77
CA ALA A 25 -8.59 -0.10 -7.61
C ALA A 25 -9.88 -0.96 -7.68
N THR A 26 -9.74 -2.28 -7.70
CA THR A 26 -10.86 -3.21 -7.91
C THR A 26 -12.01 -3.02 -6.92
N PRO A 27 -11.82 -3.02 -5.58
CA PRO A 27 -12.93 -2.83 -4.64
C PRO A 27 -13.58 -1.44 -4.77
N VAL A 28 -12.81 -0.41 -5.11
CA VAL A 28 -13.35 0.94 -5.33
C VAL A 28 -14.24 0.98 -6.58
N LEU A 29 -13.81 0.33 -7.66
CA LEU A 29 -14.60 0.24 -8.89
C LEU A 29 -15.89 -0.56 -8.69
N ILE A 30 -15.83 -1.66 -7.93
CA ILE A 30 -17.02 -2.44 -7.57
C ILE A 30 -17.99 -1.58 -6.75
N GLY A 31 -17.52 -0.89 -5.71
CA GLY A 31 -18.36 0.00 -4.90
C GLY A 31 -18.96 1.14 -5.72
N ALA A 32 -18.20 1.73 -6.63
CA ALA A 32 -18.69 2.77 -7.54
C ALA A 32 -19.74 2.24 -8.51
N ALA A 33 -19.57 1.03 -9.03
CA ALA A 33 -20.53 0.38 -9.92
C ALA A 33 -21.85 0.07 -9.20
N LEU A 34 -21.79 -0.41 -7.96
CA LEU A 34 -22.97 -0.64 -7.13
C LEU A 34 -23.72 0.66 -6.85
N ALA A 35 -23.00 1.72 -6.43
CA ALA A 35 -23.59 3.03 -6.21
C ALA A 35 -24.25 3.59 -7.48
N TYR A 36 -23.66 3.32 -8.65
CA TYR A 36 -24.26 3.70 -9.92
C TYR A 36 -25.54 2.92 -10.22
N ALA A 37 -25.55 1.62 -9.98
CA ALA A 37 -26.72 0.79 -10.16
C ALA A 37 -27.89 1.21 -9.25
N ASP A 38 -27.59 1.68 -8.02
CA ASP A 38 -28.56 2.19 -7.07
C ASP A 38 -28.98 3.66 -7.33
N GLY A 39 -28.45 4.28 -8.38
CA GLY A 39 -28.73 5.69 -8.71
C GLY A 39 -28.12 6.71 -7.73
N GLN A 40 -27.18 6.28 -6.89
CA GLN A 40 -26.55 7.09 -5.84
C GLN A 40 -25.06 7.43 -6.15
N PHE A 41 -24.61 7.21 -7.37
CA PHE A 41 -23.23 7.46 -7.75
C PHE A 41 -22.85 8.94 -7.62
N GLN A 42 -21.75 9.20 -6.95
CA GLN A 42 -21.13 10.50 -6.83
C GLN A 42 -19.65 10.41 -7.24
N TRP A 43 -19.26 11.18 -8.24
CA TRP A 43 -17.91 11.10 -8.81
C TRP A 43 -16.81 11.55 -7.84
N LEU A 44 -17.07 12.56 -6.98
CA LEU A 44 -16.07 13.09 -6.05
C LEU A 44 -15.71 12.11 -4.93
N PRO A 45 -16.66 11.51 -4.20
CA PRO A 45 -16.34 10.43 -3.26
C PRO A 45 -15.66 9.24 -3.93
N ALA A 46 -16.08 8.84 -5.13
CA ALA A 46 -15.47 7.74 -5.86
C ALA A 46 -13.99 8.04 -6.20
N LEU A 47 -13.69 9.25 -6.68
CA LEU A 47 -12.33 9.70 -6.95
C LEU A 47 -11.47 9.74 -5.68
N VAL A 48 -12.02 10.27 -4.58
CA VAL A 48 -11.33 10.33 -3.29
C VAL A 48 -11.03 8.93 -2.76
N CYS A 49 -11.98 8.00 -2.83
CA CYS A 49 -11.76 6.59 -2.49
C CYS A 49 -10.65 5.97 -3.34
N PHE A 50 -10.64 6.24 -4.65
CA PHE A 50 -9.62 5.71 -5.57
C PHE A 50 -8.22 6.22 -5.22
N LEU A 51 -8.08 7.52 -4.97
CA LEU A 51 -6.81 8.14 -4.60
C LEU A 51 -6.34 7.64 -3.22
N PHE A 52 -7.24 7.56 -2.25
CA PHE A 52 -6.94 7.03 -0.92
C PHE A 52 -6.45 5.58 -0.99
N ALA A 53 -7.19 4.71 -1.68
CA ALA A 53 -6.82 3.30 -1.84
C ALA A 53 -5.48 3.14 -2.55
N GLY A 54 -5.21 3.92 -3.59
CA GLY A 54 -3.94 3.92 -4.30
C GLY A 54 -2.76 4.34 -3.42
N LEU A 55 -2.92 5.43 -2.65
CA LEU A 55 -1.89 5.89 -1.72
C LEU A 55 -1.65 4.88 -0.60
N MET A 56 -2.70 4.29 -0.02
CA MET A 56 -2.57 3.25 1.01
C MET A 56 -1.88 2.00 0.47
N GLN A 57 -2.14 1.61 -0.78
CA GLN A 57 -1.45 0.49 -1.43
C GLN A 57 0.05 0.79 -1.60
N ILE A 58 0.41 2.01 -2.00
CA ILE A 58 1.82 2.42 -2.11
C ILE A 58 2.47 2.42 -0.73
N ALA A 59 1.81 2.97 0.29
CA ALA A 59 2.30 2.95 1.67
C ALA A 59 2.54 1.51 2.17
N ALA A 60 1.60 0.60 1.93
CA ALA A 60 1.73 -0.81 2.29
C ALA A 60 2.94 -1.46 1.59
N ASN A 61 3.18 -1.16 0.30
CA ASN A 61 4.35 -1.64 -0.42
C ASN A 61 5.66 -1.12 0.20
N PHE A 62 5.72 0.17 0.56
CA PHE A 62 6.89 0.77 1.22
C PHE A 62 7.14 0.21 2.61
N ILE A 63 6.07 0.03 3.41
CA ILE A 63 6.14 -0.58 4.75
C ILE A 63 6.71 -2.01 4.61
N ASN A 64 6.16 -2.79 3.70
CA ASN A 64 6.59 -4.16 3.45
C ASN A 64 8.08 -4.22 3.03
N ASP A 65 8.50 -3.35 2.09
CA ASP A 65 9.89 -3.28 1.64
C ASP A 65 10.85 -2.88 2.79
N LEU A 66 10.47 -1.88 3.60
CA LEU A 66 11.25 -1.43 4.74
C LEU A 66 11.45 -2.54 5.79
N PHE A 67 10.35 -3.19 6.19
CA PHE A 67 10.41 -4.16 7.28
C PHE A 67 11.11 -5.46 6.88
N ASP A 68 10.96 -5.91 5.64
CA ASP A 68 11.70 -7.06 5.13
C ASP A 68 13.20 -6.77 5.07
N CYS A 69 13.58 -5.56 4.66
CA CYS A 69 14.97 -5.11 4.69
C CYS A 69 15.53 -5.07 6.12
N LEU A 70 14.76 -4.58 7.09
CA LEU A 70 15.19 -4.51 8.50
C LEU A 70 15.27 -5.88 9.17
N LYS A 71 14.41 -6.82 8.80
CA LYS A 71 14.42 -8.19 9.31
C LYS A 71 15.48 -9.08 8.65
N GLY A 72 16.08 -8.63 7.54
CA GLY A 72 17.04 -9.43 6.77
C GLY A 72 16.42 -10.69 6.18
N THR A 73 15.10 -10.70 5.96
CA THR A 73 14.35 -11.86 5.40
C THR A 73 14.52 -12.01 3.89
N ASP A 74 15.13 -11.03 3.23
CA ASP A 74 15.41 -11.09 1.80
C ASP A 74 16.66 -11.96 1.53
N ARG A 75 16.43 -13.26 1.38
CA ARG A 75 17.42 -14.20 0.84
C ARG A 75 17.50 -14.05 -0.68
N GLU A 76 18.70 -14.28 -1.24
CA GLU A 76 18.93 -14.27 -2.70
C GLU A 76 18.05 -15.27 -3.47
N ASP A 77 17.53 -16.30 -2.80
CA ASP A 77 16.71 -17.36 -3.39
C ASP A 77 15.19 -17.05 -3.41
N ARG A 78 14.77 -15.85 -3.06
CA ARG A 78 13.35 -15.52 -2.97
C ARG A 78 12.71 -15.39 -4.34
N LEU A 79 11.69 -16.18 -4.60
CA LEU A 79 10.78 -16.02 -5.75
C LEU A 79 9.87 -14.80 -5.50
N GLY A 80 10.16 -13.67 -6.13
CA GLY A 80 9.34 -12.44 -6.01
C GLY A 80 10.01 -11.19 -6.59
N PRO A 81 9.28 -10.05 -6.68
CA PRO A 81 9.86 -8.82 -7.20
C PRO A 81 10.97 -8.31 -6.29
N GLU A 82 12.03 -7.80 -6.92
CA GLU A 82 13.18 -7.20 -6.23
C GLU A 82 12.72 -6.09 -5.27
N ARG A 83 13.32 -6.06 -4.07
CA ARG A 83 13.02 -5.08 -3.03
C ARG A 83 14.01 -3.94 -3.08
N ALA A 84 13.51 -2.71 -3.24
CA ALA A 84 14.34 -1.53 -3.43
C ALA A 84 15.25 -1.23 -2.22
N CYS A 85 14.77 -1.52 -1.01
CA CYS A 85 15.54 -1.32 0.22
C CYS A 85 16.63 -2.38 0.38
N ALA A 86 16.31 -3.65 0.16
CA ALA A 86 17.27 -4.74 0.25
C ALA A 86 18.37 -4.66 -0.81
N GLN A 87 18.03 -4.21 -2.02
CA GLN A 87 18.98 -3.94 -3.10
C GLN A 87 19.80 -2.67 -2.89
N GLY A 88 19.58 -1.93 -1.80
CA GLY A 88 20.29 -0.68 -1.52
C GLY A 88 19.89 0.51 -2.44
N TRP A 89 18.86 0.35 -3.28
CA TRP A 89 18.41 1.42 -4.17
C TRP A 89 17.72 2.56 -3.41
N ILE A 90 17.08 2.24 -2.27
CA ILE A 90 16.49 3.23 -1.36
C ILE A 90 17.00 2.94 0.05
N SER A 91 17.51 3.98 0.72
CA SER A 91 17.96 3.81 2.11
C SER A 91 16.76 3.62 3.05
N PRO A 92 16.92 2.88 4.17
CA PRO A 92 15.85 2.72 5.16
C PRO A 92 15.31 4.04 5.70
N GLY A 93 16.18 5.05 5.87
CA GLY A 93 15.77 6.40 6.29
C GLY A 93 14.90 7.10 5.24
N ALA A 94 15.28 7.02 3.95
CA ALA A 94 14.48 7.57 2.86
C ALA A 94 13.15 6.83 2.74
N MET A 95 13.14 5.50 2.91
CA MET A 95 11.91 4.70 2.86
C MET A 95 10.92 5.10 3.97
N LYS A 96 11.40 5.35 5.20
CA LYS A 96 10.55 5.88 6.29
C LYS A 96 9.90 7.21 5.92
N LEU A 97 10.66 8.12 5.32
CA LEU A 97 10.12 9.39 4.82
C LEU A 97 9.10 9.16 3.71
N GLY A 98 9.36 8.24 2.78
CA GLY A 98 8.42 7.86 1.73
C GLY A 98 7.08 7.36 2.28
N ILE A 99 7.10 6.55 3.35
CA ILE A 99 5.89 6.08 4.04
C ILE A 99 5.11 7.27 4.62
N ILE A 100 5.79 8.19 5.32
CA ILE A 100 5.16 9.38 5.90
C ILE A 100 4.54 10.26 4.81
N PHE A 101 5.31 10.53 3.72
CA PHE A 101 4.85 11.33 2.58
C PHE A 101 3.74 10.66 1.77
N THR A 102 3.45 9.40 2.02
CA THR A 102 2.33 8.69 1.38
C THR A 102 1.11 8.62 2.29
N ILE A 103 1.31 8.31 3.59
CA ILE A 103 0.21 8.17 4.56
C ILE A 103 -0.43 9.52 4.89
N ILE A 104 0.37 10.58 5.08
CA ILE A 104 -0.19 11.90 5.43
C ILE A 104 -1.13 12.41 4.33
N PRO A 105 -0.74 12.47 3.03
CA PRO A 105 -1.67 12.84 1.97
C PRO A 105 -2.88 11.90 1.86
N ALA A 106 -2.69 10.59 2.07
CA ALA A 106 -3.81 9.65 2.09
C ALA A 106 -4.85 10.02 3.16
N CYS A 107 -4.40 10.30 4.39
CA CYS A 107 -5.29 10.71 5.48
C CYS A 107 -5.97 12.07 5.19
N LEU A 108 -5.23 13.03 4.64
CA LEU A 108 -5.79 14.34 4.28
C LEU A 108 -6.84 14.23 3.18
N ILE A 109 -6.56 13.47 2.12
CA ILE A 109 -7.51 13.23 1.03
C ILE A 109 -8.71 12.42 1.56
N GLY A 110 -8.45 11.35 2.32
CA GLY A 110 -9.49 10.51 2.90
C GLY A 110 -10.43 11.26 3.85
N SER A 111 -9.94 12.30 4.54
CA SER A 111 -10.78 13.12 5.43
C SER A 111 -11.91 13.84 4.71
N ILE A 112 -11.81 14.06 3.41
CA ILE A 112 -12.89 14.63 2.58
C ILE A 112 -14.13 13.72 2.63
N LEU A 113 -13.96 12.41 2.76
CA LEU A 113 -15.07 11.46 2.82
C LEU A 113 -15.93 11.61 4.09
N LEU A 114 -15.41 12.24 5.14
CA LEU A 114 -16.16 12.49 6.37
C LEU A 114 -17.39 13.38 6.13
N PHE A 115 -17.33 14.25 5.12
CA PHE A 115 -18.46 15.10 4.73
C PHE A 115 -19.59 14.31 4.06
N TYR A 116 -19.30 13.09 3.55
CA TYR A 116 -20.25 12.26 2.82
C TYR A 116 -20.81 11.12 3.66
N ALA A 117 -20.00 10.48 4.49
CA ALA A 117 -20.38 9.27 5.21
C ALA A 117 -20.21 9.36 6.74
N GLY A 118 -19.85 10.55 7.24
CA GLY A 118 -19.79 10.82 8.67
C GLY A 118 -18.55 10.28 9.38
N TRP A 119 -18.53 10.45 10.70
CA TRP A 119 -17.36 10.22 11.55
C TRP A 119 -16.92 8.73 11.63
N GLN A 120 -17.81 7.78 11.32
CA GLN A 120 -17.47 6.34 11.33
C GLN A 120 -16.33 6.02 10.39
N LEU A 121 -16.11 6.81 9.33
CA LEU A 121 -14.97 6.63 8.42
C LEU A 121 -13.62 6.89 9.07
N ILE A 122 -13.56 7.63 10.18
CA ILE A 122 -12.30 7.79 10.94
C ILE A 122 -11.83 6.42 11.45
N LEU A 123 -12.75 5.60 11.97
CA LEU A 123 -12.42 4.24 12.41
C LEU A 123 -11.94 3.38 11.25
N VAL A 124 -12.60 3.46 10.09
CA VAL A 124 -12.18 2.73 8.89
C VAL A 124 -10.79 3.16 8.45
N GLY A 125 -10.52 4.47 8.37
CA GLY A 125 -9.21 5.00 8.01
C GLY A 125 -8.11 4.57 8.99
N LEU A 126 -8.39 4.62 10.30
CA LEU A 126 -7.48 4.16 11.34
C LEU A 126 -7.16 2.66 11.17
N LEU A 127 -8.18 1.84 10.97
CA LEU A 127 -8.00 0.40 10.72
C LEU A 127 -7.18 0.15 9.45
N CYS A 128 -7.40 0.89 8.36
CA CYS A 128 -6.59 0.77 7.16
C CYS A 128 -5.10 1.00 7.45
N VAL A 129 -4.76 2.05 8.20
CA VAL A 129 -3.37 2.34 8.58
C VAL A 129 -2.81 1.24 9.48
N ILE A 130 -3.55 0.83 10.51
CA ILE A 130 -3.15 -0.24 11.43
C ILE A 130 -2.87 -1.52 10.65
N PHE A 131 -3.79 -1.98 9.80
CA PHE A 131 -3.63 -3.20 9.02
C PHE A 131 -2.50 -3.11 7.99
N ALA A 132 -2.21 -1.93 7.43
CA ALA A 132 -1.06 -1.75 6.55
C ALA A 132 0.27 -2.07 7.28
N PHE A 133 0.37 -1.73 8.56
CA PHE A 133 1.52 -2.10 9.39
C PHE A 133 1.47 -3.56 9.83
N PHE A 134 0.34 -4.04 10.35
CA PHE A 134 0.21 -5.42 10.84
C PHE A 134 0.35 -6.48 9.74
N TYR A 135 0.10 -6.13 8.49
CA TYR A 135 0.31 -7.03 7.37
C TYR A 135 1.77 -7.53 7.30
N THR A 136 2.72 -6.65 7.63
CA THR A 136 4.17 -6.96 7.53
C THR A 136 4.84 -7.10 8.89
N THR A 137 4.30 -6.43 9.94
CA THR A 137 4.88 -6.35 11.28
C THR A 137 4.00 -7.07 12.29
N GLY A 138 4.65 -7.73 13.25
CA GLY A 138 3.96 -8.40 14.34
C GLY A 138 4.54 -9.79 14.60
N PRO A 139 4.16 -10.42 15.72
CA PRO A 139 4.59 -11.79 16.05
C PRO A 139 4.02 -12.82 15.07
N TYR A 140 2.91 -12.49 14.38
CA TYR A 140 2.28 -13.28 13.33
C TYR A 140 1.91 -12.36 12.17
N PRO A 141 2.87 -11.99 11.30
CA PRO A 141 2.56 -11.15 10.15
C PRO A 141 1.60 -11.88 9.22
N LEU A 142 0.47 -11.24 8.93
CA LEU A 142 -0.60 -11.81 8.09
C LEU A 142 -0.09 -12.27 6.71
N CYS A 143 0.92 -11.60 6.20
CA CYS A 143 1.60 -11.93 4.95
C CYS A 143 2.29 -13.31 4.98
N LEU A 144 2.80 -13.77 6.14
CA LEU A 144 3.48 -15.06 6.26
C LEU A 144 2.53 -16.22 6.60
N LEU A 145 1.39 -15.91 7.24
CA LEU A 145 0.38 -16.93 7.55
C LEU A 145 -0.33 -17.46 6.30
N TYR A 146 -0.43 -16.63 5.25
CA TYR A 146 -1.15 -16.99 4.03
C TYR A 146 -0.26 -17.63 2.95
N THR A 147 1.04 -17.36 2.95
CA THR A 147 1.95 -17.86 1.89
C THR A 147 2.53 -19.26 2.15
N SER A 148 2.51 -19.75 3.40
CA SER A 148 3.02 -21.09 3.68
C SER A 148 2.04 -22.20 3.31
N ASP A 149 0.72 -21.96 3.41
CA ASP A 149 -0.28 -23.00 3.10
C ASP A 149 -0.68 -23.04 1.61
N ALA A 150 -0.58 -21.92 0.88
CA ALA A 150 -0.95 -21.87 -0.53
C ALA A 150 0.18 -22.28 -1.49
N ALA A 151 1.39 -22.49 -0.99
CA ALA A 151 2.54 -22.93 -1.80
C ALA A 151 2.76 -24.46 -1.77
N ASP A 152 2.07 -25.17 -0.88
CA ASP A 152 2.21 -26.62 -0.69
C ASP A 152 1.05 -27.43 -1.31
N GLU A 153 0.07 -26.77 -1.96
CA GLU A 153 -0.97 -27.38 -2.80
C GLU A 153 -0.74 -27.07 -4.28
#